data_0c66b0bec7f252a746aa3e1fa369f6e1
#
_entry.id   0c66b0bec7f252a746aa3e1fa369f6e1
#
_cell.length_a   1.000
_cell.length_b   1.000
_cell.length_c   1.000
_cell.angle_alpha   90.00
_cell.angle_beta   90.00
_cell.angle_gamma   90.00
#
_symmetry.space_group_name_H-M   'P 1'
#
loop_
_entity.id
_entity.type
_entity.pdbx_description
1 polymer ?
#
loop_
_entity_poly.entity_id
_entity_poly.type
_entity_poly.pdbx_seq_one_letter_code
_entity_poly.pdbx_strand_id
1 'polypeptide(L)'
;MLPATVEAQIKQVPFPTREELRALQLLAYNCSRGNDAESCDKTRSLADPLMDHPRLSAACKDTVWEVVQTARVASSNSFQRRDSIDRPARRLTLVCSEPEKPQGPAAPTET
;
A
#
# COMPACT_ATOMS: atom_id res chain seq x y z
N MET A 1 -36.26 5.84 7.06
CA MET A 1 -35.08 5.79 6.16
C MET A 1 -34.36 4.46 6.37
N LEU A 2 -34.09 3.76 5.28
CA LEU A 2 -33.36 2.49 5.37
C LEU A 2 -31.86 2.78 5.44
N PRO A 3 -31.14 2.03 6.29
CA PRO A 3 -29.69 2.20 6.32
C PRO A 3 -29.07 1.69 5.02
N ALA A 4 -27.93 2.24 4.68
CA ALA A 4 -27.20 1.78 3.50
C ALA A 4 -26.78 0.34 3.70
N THR A 5 -26.77 -0.42 2.61
CA THR A 5 -26.30 -1.81 2.66
C THR A 5 -24.77 -1.81 2.87
N VAL A 6 -24.26 -2.96 3.33
CA VAL A 6 -22.83 -3.12 3.50
C VAL A 6 -22.10 -2.91 2.18
N GLU A 7 -22.64 -3.43 1.08
CA GLU A 7 -22.04 -3.22 -0.24
C GLU A 7 -21.98 -1.77 -0.64
N ALA A 8 -23.04 -0.99 -0.34
CA ALA A 8 -23.04 0.43 -0.65
C ALA A 8 -21.99 1.17 0.16
N GLN A 9 -21.84 0.81 1.45
CA GLN A 9 -20.83 1.41 2.31
C GLN A 9 -19.42 1.09 1.82
N ILE A 10 -19.18 -0.15 1.42
CA ILE A 10 -17.89 -0.58 0.90
C ILE A 10 -17.52 0.21 -0.36
N LYS A 11 -18.49 0.40 -1.26
CA LYS A 11 -18.25 1.12 -2.51
C LYS A 11 -17.94 2.59 -2.27
N GLN A 12 -18.33 3.14 -1.12
CA GLN A 12 -18.07 4.54 -0.81
C GLN A 12 -16.67 4.78 -0.25
N VAL A 13 -15.97 3.72 0.16
CA VAL A 13 -14.61 3.88 0.67
C VAL A 13 -13.67 4.07 -0.53
N PRO A 14 -13.03 5.24 -0.66
CA PRO A 14 -12.17 5.47 -1.82
C PRO A 14 -10.90 4.64 -1.75
N PHE A 15 -10.42 4.25 -2.92
CA PHE A 15 -9.08 3.66 -3.00
C PHE A 15 -8.05 4.72 -2.61
N PRO A 16 -6.92 4.31 -2.04
CA PRO A 16 -5.83 5.26 -1.84
C PRO A 16 -5.40 5.82 -3.19
N THR A 17 -5.11 7.10 -3.20
CA THR A 17 -4.67 7.76 -4.42
C THR A 17 -3.24 7.34 -4.75
N ARG A 18 -2.85 7.57 -6.01
CA ARG A 18 -1.47 7.32 -6.41
C ARG A 18 -0.50 8.15 -5.56
N GLU A 19 -0.86 9.38 -5.27
CA GLU A 19 -0.03 10.26 -4.45
C GLU A 19 0.11 9.73 -3.02
N GLU A 20 -0.98 9.21 -2.46
CA GLU A 20 -0.93 8.62 -1.11
C GLU A 20 -0.05 7.37 -1.08
N LEU A 21 -0.18 6.52 -2.09
CA LEU A 21 0.65 5.31 -2.17
C LEU A 21 2.12 5.68 -2.37
N ARG A 22 2.38 6.70 -3.18
CA ARG A 22 3.73 7.16 -3.42
C ARG A 22 4.33 7.75 -2.14
N ALA A 23 3.54 8.52 -1.40
CA ALA A 23 4.01 9.08 -0.14
C ALA A 23 4.38 7.98 0.85
N LEU A 24 3.55 6.94 0.94
CA LEU A 24 3.85 5.79 1.79
C LEU A 24 5.12 5.08 1.33
N GLN A 25 5.27 4.89 0.03
CA GLN A 25 6.45 4.27 -0.55
C GLN A 25 7.71 5.04 -0.19
N LEU A 26 7.67 6.38 -0.31
CA LEU A 26 8.82 7.23 0.01
C LEU A 26 9.15 7.18 1.50
N LEU A 27 8.14 7.14 2.36
CA LEU A 27 8.37 7.00 3.80
C LEU A 27 9.03 5.66 4.12
N ALA A 28 8.59 4.59 3.46
CA ALA A 28 9.21 3.28 3.65
C ALA A 28 10.68 3.31 3.20
N TYR A 29 10.97 3.95 2.09
CA TYR A 29 12.35 4.09 1.63
C TYR A 29 13.19 4.91 2.61
N ASN A 30 12.62 5.95 3.20
CA ASN A 30 13.31 6.75 4.21
C ASN A 30 13.58 5.91 5.47
N CYS A 31 12.61 5.11 5.89
CA CYS A 31 12.80 4.17 7.00
C CYS A 31 13.94 3.19 6.69
N SER A 32 13.96 2.68 5.47
CA SER A 32 14.99 1.75 5.03
C SER A 32 16.38 2.38 5.12
N ARG A 33 16.54 3.56 4.54
CA ARG A 33 17.84 4.21 4.46
C ARG A 33 18.27 4.83 5.78
N GLY A 34 17.33 5.47 6.47
CA GLY A 34 17.64 6.22 7.68
C GLY A 34 17.71 5.38 8.94
N ASN A 35 17.01 4.26 8.96
CA ASN A 35 16.90 3.42 10.16
C ASN A 35 16.52 4.27 11.38
N ASP A 36 15.58 5.19 11.19
CA ASP A 36 15.17 6.11 12.24
C ASP A 36 13.72 5.87 12.64
N ALA A 37 13.43 6.12 13.90
CA ALA A 37 12.09 5.86 14.45
C ALA A 37 11.02 6.71 13.76
N GLU A 38 11.32 7.96 13.44
CA GLU A 38 10.32 8.85 12.87
C GLU A 38 9.79 8.33 11.54
N SER A 39 10.68 8.02 10.61
CA SER A 39 10.27 7.50 9.29
C SER A 39 9.61 6.14 9.40
N CYS A 40 10.15 5.27 10.25
CA CYS A 40 9.62 3.92 10.39
C CYS A 40 8.23 3.94 11.04
N ASP A 41 8.04 4.75 12.10
CA ASP A 41 6.74 4.86 12.76
C ASP A 41 5.70 5.47 11.83
N LYS A 42 6.05 6.50 11.08
CA LYS A 42 5.14 7.11 10.12
C LYS A 42 4.73 6.13 9.04
N THR A 43 5.69 5.34 8.56
CA THR A 43 5.40 4.32 7.55
C THR A 43 4.34 3.35 8.08
N ARG A 44 4.53 2.83 9.28
CA ARG A 44 3.57 1.88 9.86
C ARG A 44 2.22 2.54 10.12
N SER A 45 2.23 3.79 10.61
CA SER A 45 0.98 4.51 10.89
C SER A 45 0.12 4.72 9.65
N LEU A 46 0.74 4.96 8.51
CA LEU A 46 0.01 5.14 7.26
C LEU A 46 -0.35 3.82 6.61
N ALA A 47 0.49 2.80 6.78
CA ALA A 47 0.25 1.50 6.17
C ALA A 47 -0.82 0.69 6.90
N ASP A 48 -0.81 0.72 8.22
CA ASP A 48 -1.67 -0.14 9.02
C ASP A 48 -3.16 -0.02 8.66
N PRO A 49 -3.74 1.19 8.52
CA PRO A 49 -5.15 1.30 8.17
C PRO A 49 -5.52 0.66 6.84
N LEU A 50 -4.58 0.51 5.92
CA LEU A 50 -4.87 -0.11 4.64
C LEU A 50 -5.19 -1.59 4.79
N MET A 51 -4.76 -2.22 5.88
CA MET A 51 -5.09 -3.62 6.15
C MET A 51 -6.59 -3.84 6.30
N ASP A 52 -7.30 -2.81 6.77
CA ASP A 52 -8.74 -2.89 7.00
C ASP A 52 -9.56 -2.34 5.85
N HIS A 53 -8.91 -1.90 4.77
CA HIS A 53 -9.60 -1.28 3.65
C HIS A 53 -10.40 -2.34 2.89
N PRO A 54 -11.73 -2.17 2.75
CA PRO A 54 -12.58 -3.25 2.24
C PRO A 54 -12.44 -3.51 0.75
N ARG A 55 -11.83 -2.60 0.00
CA ARG A 55 -11.74 -2.73 -1.46
C ARG A 55 -10.35 -3.13 -1.96
N LEU A 56 -9.36 -3.18 -1.08
CA LEU A 56 -8.01 -3.52 -1.51
C LEU A 56 -7.89 -5.03 -1.70
N SER A 57 -7.10 -5.41 -2.71
CA SER A 57 -6.89 -6.81 -3.05
C SER A 57 -6.07 -7.51 -1.98
N ALA A 58 -6.14 -8.84 -1.99
CA ALA A 58 -5.31 -9.64 -1.11
C ALA A 58 -3.82 -9.37 -1.36
N ALA A 59 -3.43 -9.21 -2.63
CA ALA A 59 -2.04 -8.92 -2.97
C ALA A 59 -1.59 -7.59 -2.36
N CYS A 60 -2.46 -6.57 -2.39
CA CYS A 60 -2.16 -5.31 -1.74
C CYS A 60 -1.99 -5.48 -0.25
N LYS A 61 -2.93 -6.16 0.40
CA LYS A 61 -2.91 -6.33 1.86
C LYS A 61 -1.69 -7.13 2.30
N ASP A 62 -1.31 -8.15 1.54
CA ASP A 62 -0.10 -8.91 1.84
C ASP A 62 1.14 -8.03 1.76
N THR A 63 1.20 -7.16 0.76
CA THR A 63 2.32 -6.24 0.58
C THR A 63 2.36 -5.21 1.70
N VAL A 64 1.21 -4.64 2.06
CA VAL A 64 1.09 -3.71 3.17
C VAL A 64 1.53 -4.37 4.48
N TRP A 65 1.12 -5.61 4.69
CA TRP A 65 1.52 -6.37 5.87
C TRP A 65 3.04 -6.53 5.95
N GLU A 66 3.68 -6.85 4.84
CA GLU A 66 5.14 -6.92 4.81
C GLU A 66 5.78 -5.58 5.19
N VAL A 67 5.23 -4.47 4.70
CA VAL A 67 5.73 -3.15 5.07
C VAL A 67 5.59 -2.93 6.58
N VAL A 68 4.42 -3.24 7.15
CA VAL A 68 4.20 -3.06 8.58
C VAL A 68 5.17 -3.91 9.41
N GLN A 69 5.44 -5.13 8.95
CA GLN A 69 6.33 -6.03 9.67
C GLN A 69 7.80 -5.63 9.58
N THR A 70 8.21 -5.02 8.47
CA THR A 70 9.62 -4.77 8.21
C THR A 70 10.06 -3.34 8.48
N ALA A 71 9.13 -2.36 8.44
CA ALA A 71 9.48 -0.95 8.61
C ALA A 71 9.71 -0.64 10.08
N ARG A 72 10.81 -1.13 10.61
CA ARG A 72 11.17 -1.00 12.03
C ARG A 72 12.64 -0.69 12.13
N VAL A 73 12.98 0.09 13.17
CA VAL A 73 14.37 0.38 13.50
C VAL A 73 15.07 -0.91 13.91
N ALA A 74 16.28 -1.10 13.42
CA ALA A 74 17.11 -2.24 13.77
C ALA A 74 18.42 -1.75 14.36
N SER A 75 19.11 -2.62 15.10
CA SER A 75 20.39 -2.26 15.70
C SER A 75 21.48 -2.04 14.64
N SER A 76 21.31 -2.62 13.45
CA SER A 76 22.24 -2.45 12.34
C SER A 76 21.45 -2.27 11.07
N ASN A 77 21.82 -1.29 10.25
CA ASN A 77 21.15 -1.04 8.98
C ASN A 77 21.79 -1.88 7.87
N SER A 78 21.58 -3.19 7.95
CA SER A 78 22.16 -4.13 7.00
C SER A 78 21.47 -4.05 5.64
N PHE A 79 22.14 -4.55 4.61
CA PHE A 79 21.54 -4.66 3.30
C PHE A 79 20.27 -5.53 3.33
N GLN A 80 20.30 -6.63 4.06
CA GLN A 80 19.13 -7.50 4.15
C GLN A 80 17.94 -6.79 4.77
N ARG A 81 18.19 -5.99 5.81
CA ARG A 81 17.11 -5.19 6.40
C ARG A 81 16.53 -4.21 5.38
N ARG A 82 17.39 -3.45 4.72
CA ARG A 82 16.93 -2.47 3.73
C ARG A 82 16.15 -3.15 2.61
N ASP A 83 16.64 -4.26 2.12
CA ASP A 83 15.97 -4.98 1.04
C ASP A 83 14.60 -5.49 1.48
N SER A 84 14.48 -5.96 2.72
CA SER A 84 13.21 -6.47 3.23
C SER A 84 12.14 -5.37 3.31
N ILE A 85 12.54 -4.11 3.46
CA ILE A 85 11.63 -2.97 3.48
C ILE A 85 11.39 -2.47 2.05
N ASP A 86 12.45 -2.35 1.26
CA ASP A 86 12.36 -1.78 -0.08
C ASP A 86 11.54 -2.65 -1.03
N ARG A 87 11.63 -3.95 -0.88
CA ARG A 87 10.98 -4.89 -1.79
C ARG A 87 9.45 -4.73 -1.78
N PRO A 88 8.79 -4.85 -0.61
CA PRO A 88 7.34 -4.62 -0.59
C PRO A 88 7.00 -3.15 -0.90
N ALA A 89 7.84 -2.20 -0.50
CA ALA A 89 7.58 -0.79 -0.77
C ALA A 89 7.47 -0.53 -2.28
N ARG A 90 8.34 -1.13 -3.08
CA ARG A 90 8.29 -0.96 -4.53
C ARG A 90 6.99 -1.47 -5.13
N ARG A 91 6.37 -2.46 -4.52
CA ARG A 91 5.15 -3.08 -5.06
C ARG A 91 3.88 -2.32 -4.72
N LEU A 92 3.92 -1.43 -3.74
CA LEU A 92 2.72 -0.74 -3.25
C LEU A 92 1.94 -0.06 -4.38
N THR A 93 2.62 0.68 -5.24
CA THR A 93 1.94 1.40 -6.30
C THR A 93 1.37 0.49 -7.38
N LEU A 94 1.90 -0.74 -7.48
CA LEU A 94 1.42 -1.70 -8.47
C LEU A 94 0.22 -2.49 -7.97
N VAL A 95 0.25 -2.93 -6.71
CA VAL A 95 -0.78 -3.85 -6.21
C VAL A 95 -1.88 -3.17 -5.42
N CYS A 96 -1.69 -1.90 -5.02
CA CYS A 96 -2.67 -1.19 -4.20
C CYS A 96 -3.42 -0.09 -4.94
N SER A 97 -3.07 0.16 -6.19
CA SER A 97 -3.79 1.15 -7.01
C SER A 97 -5.16 0.63 -7.37
N GLU A 98 -6.08 1.57 -7.57
CA GLU A 98 -7.41 1.21 -8.05
C GLU A 98 -7.30 0.48 -9.39
N PRO A 99 -7.95 -0.69 -9.53
CA PRO A 99 -7.91 -1.41 -10.79
C PRO A 99 -8.49 -0.55 -11.92
N GLU A 100 -7.89 -0.64 -13.08
CA GLU A 100 -8.44 0.03 -14.23
C GLU A 100 -9.80 -0.56 -14.57
N LYS A 101 -10.70 0.29 -15.03
CA LYS A 101 -11.99 -0.19 -15.48
C LYS A 101 -11.78 -1.08 -16.70
N PRO A 102 -12.51 -2.19 -16.78
CA PRO A 102 -12.40 -3.02 -17.97
C PRO A 102 -12.65 -2.22 -19.22
N GLN A 103 -11.79 -2.41 -20.19
CA GLN A 103 -11.97 -1.81 -21.51
C GLN A 103 -13.22 -2.40 -22.15
N GLY A 104 -13.88 -1.61 -22.97
CA GLY A 104 -14.99 -2.14 -23.74
C GLY A 104 -14.53 -3.27 -24.65
N PRO A 105 -15.46 -4.09 -25.11
CA PRO A 105 -15.09 -5.26 -25.90
C PRO A 105 -14.33 -4.91 -27.17
N ALA A 106 -14.39 -3.69 -27.54
CA ALA A 106 -13.69 -3.27 -28.74
C ALA A 106 -12.26 -2.88 -28.50
N ALA A 107 -11.86 -3.06 -27.31
CA ALA A 107 -10.50 -2.69 -27.07
C ALA A 107 -9.66 -3.40 -28.05
N PRO A 108 -9.39 -2.95 -29.00
CA PRO A 108 -8.84 -3.67 -29.99
C PRO A 108 -7.55 -3.53 -30.26
N THR A 109 -7.43 -3.75 -30.11
CA THR A 109 -6.71 -3.72 -30.41
C THR A 109 -6.24 -3.63 -31.17
N GLU A 110 -6.23 -3.36 -31.21
CA GLU A 110 -5.95 -3.18 -31.72
C GLU A 110 -5.23 -3.52 -32.24
N THR A 111 -5.10 -3.79 -32.57
CA THR A 111 -4.50 -4.09 -33.18
C THR A 111 -4.08 -3.96 -33.80
#